data_5b55d56ddc97ae06a0d0a023efa5188d
#
_entry.id   5b55d56ddc97ae06a0d0a023efa5188d
#
_cell.length_a   1.000
_cell.length_b   1.000
_cell.length_c   1.000
_cell.angle_alpha   90.00
_cell.angle_beta   90.00
_cell.angle_gamma   90.00
#
_symmetry.space_group_name_H-M   'P 1'
#
loop_
_entity.id
_entity.type
_entity.pdbx_description
1 polymer ?
#
loop_
_entity_poly.entity_id
_entity_poly.type
_entity_poly.pdbx_seq_one_letter_code
_entity_poly.pdbx_strand_id
1 'polypeptide(L)'
;LSTVSDLAKLASSFDIFVRLDMEDSNHTESTLRMTEDLHKMGHRNTGVVLQGRLFRTMGDLERLSVSLGPDADVRICKGIYLEHPDIAYTGYHDIVRATSAAVSKALDLGMYVGVASHDHPVINSAIKSLDERDFEFPGQDPREPAPTKRKGKGNGYEFQFLLGVRGDVRR
;
A
#
# COMPACT_ATOMS: atom_id res chain seq x y z
N LEU A 1 14.60 -7.53 -13.74
CA LEU A 1 15.11 -6.77 -12.57
C LEU A 1 15.97 -5.58 -12.99
N SER A 2 16.93 -5.72 -13.94
CA SER A 2 17.81 -4.61 -14.37
C SER A 2 17.03 -3.37 -14.84
N THR A 3 16.08 -3.54 -15.76
CA THR A 3 15.25 -2.44 -16.27
C THR A 3 14.49 -1.68 -15.18
N VAL A 4 13.93 -2.40 -14.19
CA VAL A 4 13.20 -1.77 -13.08
C VAL A 4 14.18 -1.06 -12.14
N SER A 5 15.37 -1.62 -11.92
CA SER A 5 16.43 -0.98 -11.15
C SER A 5 16.90 0.33 -11.80
N ASP A 6 17.10 0.34 -13.13
CA ASP A 6 17.47 1.55 -13.86
C ASP A 6 16.39 2.62 -13.80
N LEU A 7 15.11 2.20 -13.91
CA LEU A 7 13.96 3.08 -13.73
C LEU A 7 13.91 3.67 -12.32
N ALA A 8 14.07 2.83 -11.28
CA ALA A 8 14.06 3.28 -9.89
C ALA A 8 15.20 4.28 -9.60
N LYS A 9 16.38 4.02 -10.16
CA LYS A 9 17.53 4.93 -10.07
C LYS A 9 17.24 6.27 -10.75
N LEU A 10 16.69 6.25 -11.96
CA LEU A 10 16.32 7.46 -12.69
C LEU A 10 15.24 8.24 -11.91
N ALA A 11 14.20 7.57 -11.44
CA ALA A 11 13.14 8.17 -10.65
C ALA A 11 13.68 8.82 -9.36
N SER A 12 14.62 8.17 -8.70
CA SER A 12 15.27 8.71 -7.50
C SER A 12 16.03 10.01 -7.77
N SER A 13 16.63 10.19 -8.96
CA SER A 13 17.30 11.44 -9.32
C SER A 13 16.36 12.63 -9.47
N PHE A 14 15.06 12.38 -9.61
CA PHE A 14 13.98 13.38 -9.66
C PHE A 14 13.12 13.41 -8.39
N ASP A 15 13.53 12.74 -7.33
CA ASP A 15 12.75 12.58 -6.08
C ASP A 15 11.36 11.94 -6.31
N ILE A 16 11.28 11.02 -7.30
CA ILE A 16 10.04 10.30 -7.66
C ILE A 16 10.03 8.93 -7.00
N PHE A 17 8.91 8.60 -6.38
CA PHE A 17 8.63 7.27 -5.83
C PHE A 17 8.06 6.35 -6.91
N VAL A 18 8.54 5.10 -6.96
CA VAL A 18 8.09 4.07 -7.89
C VAL A 18 7.33 2.98 -7.15
N ARG A 19 6.13 2.69 -7.57
CA ARG A 19 5.33 1.61 -6.97
C ARG A 19 5.17 0.47 -7.96
N LEU A 20 5.57 -0.73 -7.53
CA LEU A 20 5.31 -1.95 -8.28
C LEU A 20 3.85 -2.34 -8.05
N ASP A 21 3.07 -2.27 -9.13
CA ASP A 21 1.66 -2.65 -9.05
C ASP A 21 1.49 -4.17 -8.99
N MET A 22 0.33 -4.63 -8.53
CA MET A 22 0.07 -6.04 -8.32
C MET A 22 -0.92 -6.56 -9.35
N GLU A 23 -0.55 -7.67 -9.95
CA GLU A 23 -1.37 -8.45 -10.86
C GLU A 23 -2.07 -9.60 -10.11
N ASP A 24 -2.45 -10.67 -10.78
CA ASP A 24 -3.08 -11.84 -10.18
C ASP A 24 -2.14 -12.59 -9.20
N SER A 25 -2.69 -13.60 -8.52
CA SER A 25 -1.96 -14.37 -7.50
C SER A 25 -0.71 -15.07 -8.02
N ASN A 26 -0.63 -15.40 -9.32
CA ASN A 26 0.54 -16.04 -9.93
C ASN A 26 1.76 -15.10 -9.96
N HIS A 27 1.52 -13.79 -9.98
CA HIS A 27 2.57 -12.78 -10.03
C HIS A 27 2.95 -12.23 -8.65
N THR A 28 2.14 -12.50 -7.61
CA THR A 28 2.35 -11.92 -6.28
C THR A 28 3.75 -12.20 -5.75
N GLU A 29 4.18 -13.46 -5.74
CA GLU A 29 5.49 -13.82 -5.18
C GLU A 29 6.66 -13.18 -5.93
N SER A 30 6.60 -13.14 -7.26
CA SER A 30 7.66 -12.53 -8.08
C SER A 30 7.76 -11.02 -7.88
N THR A 31 6.61 -10.35 -7.71
CA THR A 31 6.55 -8.90 -7.47
C THR A 31 7.09 -8.54 -6.09
N LEU A 32 6.77 -9.32 -5.06
CA LEU A 32 7.31 -9.11 -3.71
C LEU A 32 8.82 -9.31 -3.69
N ARG A 33 9.34 -10.39 -4.29
CA ARG A 33 10.79 -10.64 -4.40
C ARG A 33 11.49 -9.52 -5.16
N MET A 34 10.90 -9.04 -6.24
CA MET A 34 11.47 -7.91 -6.99
C MET A 34 11.59 -6.66 -6.12
N THR A 35 10.58 -6.34 -5.31
CA THR A 35 10.62 -5.22 -4.38
C THR A 35 11.73 -5.39 -3.34
N GLU A 36 11.84 -6.57 -2.73
CA GLU A 36 12.90 -6.88 -1.78
C GLU A 36 14.29 -6.76 -2.38
N ASP A 37 14.46 -7.25 -3.61
CA ASP A 37 15.77 -7.18 -4.32
C ASP A 37 16.13 -5.74 -4.70
N LEU A 38 15.15 -4.91 -5.10
CA LEU A 38 15.37 -3.48 -5.33
C LEU A 38 15.85 -2.79 -4.04
N HIS A 39 15.24 -3.08 -2.91
CA HIS A 39 15.66 -2.54 -1.61
C HIS A 39 17.07 -3.01 -1.21
N LYS A 40 17.42 -4.29 -1.43
CA LYS A 40 18.80 -4.80 -1.22
C LYS A 40 19.82 -4.08 -2.10
N MET A 41 19.43 -3.67 -3.32
CA MET A 41 20.24 -2.88 -4.23
C MET A 41 20.32 -1.39 -3.85
N GLY A 42 19.61 -0.95 -2.82
CA GLY A 42 19.63 0.43 -2.32
C GLY A 42 18.51 1.33 -2.88
N HIS A 43 17.59 0.81 -3.69
CA HIS A 43 16.46 1.59 -4.24
C HIS A 43 15.33 1.74 -3.21
N ARG A 44 15.52 2.66 -2.25
CA ARG A 44 14.55 2.93 -1.17
C ARG A 44 13.32 3.72 -1.60
N ASN A 45 13.32 4.24 -2.82
CA ASN A 45 12.20 4.94 -3.44
C ASN A 45 11.24 3.99 -4.16
N THR A 46 11.18 2.72 -3.73
CA THR A 46 10.27 1.72 -4.31
C THR A 46 9.34 1.14 -3.25
N GLY A 47 8.11 0.85 -3.65
CA GLY A 47 7.10 0.17 -2.84
C GLY A 47 6.27 -0.80 -3.66
N VAL A 48 5.35 -1.50 -3.02
CA VAL A 48 4.57 -2.56 -3.64
C VAL A 48 3.08 -2.47 -3.27
N VAL A 49 2.25 -3.11 -4.07
CA VAL A 49 0.80 -3.23 -3.82
C VAL A 49 0.48 -4.61 -3.26
N LEU A 50 -0.41 -4.64 -2.26
CA LEU A 50 -0.98 -5.85 -1.69
C LEU A 50 -2.50 -5.86 -1.83
N GLN A 51 -3.04 -7.04 -2.08
CA GLN A 51 -4.48 -7.24 -2.26
C GLN A 51 -5.08 -7.83 -0.99
N GLY A 52 -5.96 -7.09 -0.31
CA GLY A 52 -6.57 -7.52 0.95
C GLY A 52 -7.38 -8.82 0.84
N ARG A 53 -7.87 -9.15 -0.37
CA ARG A 53 -8.62 -10.40 -0.58
C ARG A 53 -7.77 -11.67 -0.51
N LEU A 54 -6.46 -11.61 -0.77
CA LEU A 54 -5.60 -12.80 -0.73
C LEU A 54 -5.31 -13.23 0.71
N PHE A 55 -5.43 -14.51 1.01
CA PHE A 55 -5.17 -15.05 2.36
C PHE A 55 -3.72 -14.82 2.80
N ARG A 56 -2.78 -14.80 1.85
CA ARG A 56 -1.36 -14.59 2.13
C ARG A 56 -1.01 -13.17 2.58
N THR A 57 -1.88 -12.18 2.34
CA THR A 57 -1.57 -10.74 2.53
C THR A 57 -1.05 -10.42 3.93
N MET A 58 -1.60 -11.03 4.97
CA MET A 58 -1.16 -10.79 6.35
C MET A 58 0.28 -11.26 6.59
N GLY A 59 0.64 -12.45 6.08
CA GLY A 59 2.01 -12.98 6.13
C GLY A 59 2.98 -12.19 5.25
N ASP A 60 2.52 -11.72 4.08
CA ASP A 60 3.32 -10.87 3.20
C ASP A 60 3.65 -9.53 3.85
N LEU A 61 2.73 -8.92 4.60
CA LEU A 61 2.98 -7.71 5.38
C LEU A 61 4.08 -7.94 6.44
N GLU A 62 4.00 -9.04 7.19
CA GLU A 62 5.04 -9.40 8.17
C GLU A 62 6.40 -9.60 7.51
N ARG A 63 6.44 -10.32 6.40
CA ARG A 63 7.66 -10.51 5.60
C ARG A 63 8.26 -9.20 5.13
N LEU A 64 7.45 -8.32 4.55
CA LEU A 64 7.90 -7.02 4.05
C LEU A 64 8.38 -6.09 5.18
N SER A 65 7.75 -6.12 6.35
CA SER A 65 8.20 -5.32 7.50
C SER A 65 9.61 -5.70 7.95
N VAL A 66 9.95 -6.98 7.84
CA VAL A 66 11.31 -7.46 8.18
C VAL A 66 12.29 -7.17 7.05
N SER A 67 11.91 -7.42 5.80
CA SER A 67 12.84 -7.32 4.66
C SER A 67 13.09 -5.89 4.19
N LEU A 68 12.10 -4.99 4.31
CA LEU A 68 12.22 -3.59 3.91
C LEU A 68 12.51 -2.66 5.11
N GLY A 69 12.16 -3.11 6.32
CA GLY A 69 12.37 -2.34 7.54
C GLY A 69 11.60 -1.01 7.54
N PRO A 70 12.21 0.09 8.02
CA PRO A 70 11.56 1.41 8.13
C PRO A 70 11.23 2.06 6.79
N ASP A 71 11.73 1.50 5.69
CA ASP A 71 11.46 1.98 4.33
C ASP A 71 10.25 1.27 3.69
N ALA A 72 9.58 0.39 4.43
CA ALA A 72 8.43 -0.35 3.93
C ALA A 72 7.28 0.59 3.56
N ASP A 73 6.95 0.63 2.28
CA ASP A 73 5.84 1.40 1.70
C ASP A 73 4.94 0.46 0.91
N VAL A 74 3.70 0.34 1.36
CA VAL A 74 2.72 -0.57 0.77
C VAL A 74 1.44 0.18 0.39
N ARG A 75 0.91 -0.14 -0.79
CA ARG A 75 -0.46 0.20 -1.17
C ARG A 75 -1.34 -0.99 -0.85
N ILE A 76 -2.44 -0.78 -0.15
CA ILE A 76 -3.43 -1.83 0.11
C ILE A 76 -4.70 -1.53 -0.63
N CYS A 77 -5.10 -2.45 -1.50
CA CYS A 77 -6.36 -2.44 -2.23
C CYS A 77 -7.15 -3.71 -1.94
N LYS A 78 -8.44 -3.75 -2.34
CA LYS A 78 -9.25 -4.97 -2.20
C LYS A 78 -8.76 -6.10 -3.08
N GLY A 79 -8.29 -5.79 -4.26
CA GLY A 79 -7.97 -6.72 -5.33
C GLY A 79 -9.11 -6.86 -6.34
N ILE A 80 -8.78 -6.75 -7.64
CA ILE A 80 -9.75 -6.80 -8.74
C ILE A 80 -9.86 -8.19 -9.37
N TYR A 81 -8.81 -9.00 -9.30
CA TYR A 81 -8.74 -10.28 -9.96
C TYR A 81 -9.67 -11.30 -9.32
N LEU A 82 -10.31 -12.12 -10.16
CA LEU A 82 -11.11 -13.26 -9.70
C LEU A 82 -10.14 -14.39 -9.36
N GLU A 83 -9.94 -14.60 -8.07
CA GLU A 83 -9.05 -15.61 -7.54
C GLU A 83 -9.83 -16.85 -7.07
N HIS A 84 -9.16 -17.98 -7.00
CA HIS A 84 -9.76 -19.21 -6.50
C HIS A 84 -10.11 -19.09 -4.99
N PRO A 85 -11.26 -19.63 -4.53
CA PRO A 85 -11.69 -19.53 -3.14
C PRO A 85 -10.73 -20.19 -2.12
N ASP A 86 -9.84 -21.06 -2.57
CA ASP A 86 -8.82 -21.68 -1.71
C ASP A 86 -7.69 -20.72 -1.32
N ILE A 87 -7.55 -19.61 -2.04
CA ILE A 87 -6.45 -18.64 -1.83
C ILE A 87 -6.93 -17.22 -1.55
N ALA A 88 -8.22 -16.95 -1.72
CA ALA A 88 -8.77 -15.61 -1.59
C ALA A 88 -10.21 -15.60 -1.06
N TYR A 89 -10.55 -14.53 -0.35
CA TYR A 89 -11.93 -14.20 -0.06
C TYR A 89 -12.68 -13.83 -1.35
N THR A 90 -13.88 -14.36 -1.51
CA THR A 90 -14.75 -14.11 -2.67
C THR A 90 -15.98 -13.27 -2.32
N GLY A 91 -16.41 -13.28 -1.06
CA GLY A 91 -17.54 -12.49 -0.56
C GLY A 91 -17.16 -11.04 -0.28
N TYR A 92 -18.03 -10.10 -0.68
CA TYR A 92 -17.80 -8.67 -0.50
C TYR A 92 -17.43 -8.30 0.95
N HIS A 93 -18.22 -8.75 1.93
CA HIS A 93 -17.99 -8.41 3.33
C HIS A 93 -16.67 -8.98 3.88
N ASP A 94 -16.29 -10.17 3.43
CA ASP A 94 -15.02 -10.79 3.81
C ASP A 94 -13.84 -10.03 3.22
N ILE A 95 -13.94 -9.61 1.95
CA ILE A 95 -12.92 -8.80 1.29
C ILE A 95 -12.76 -7.44 1.99
N VAL A 96 -13.87 -6.77 2.33
CA VAL A 96 -13.83 -5.50 3.08
C VAL A 96 -13.15 -5.70 4.43
N ARG A 97 -13.55 -6.72 5.20
CA ARG A 97 -12.97 -7.03 6.50
C ARG A 97 -11.47 -7.33 6.40
N ALA A 98 -11.08 -8.18 5.46
CA ALA A 98 -9.68 -8.56 5.25
C ALA A 98 -8.81 -7.37 4.80
N THR A 99 -9.35 -6.52 3.91
CA THR A 99 -8.65 -5.30 3.46
C THR A 99 -8.45 -4.32 4.61
N SER A 100 -9.50 -4.10 5.43
CA SER A 100 -9.42 -3.24 6.61
C SER A 100 -8.42 -3.77 7.65
N ALA A 101 -8.41 -5.09 7.88
CA ALA A 101 -7.42 -5.72 8.76
C ALA A 101 -5.99 -5.58 8.24
N ALA A 102 -5.79 -5.70 6.92
CA ALA A 102 -4.48 -5.51 6.30
C ALA A 102 -3.96 -4.08 6.46
N VAL A 103 -4.84 -3.06 6.29
CA VAL A 103 -4.48 -1.65 6.56
C VAL A 103 -4.06 -1.47 8.02
N SER A 104 -4.87 -1.94 8.97
CA SER A 104 -4.55 -1.85 10.39
C SER A 104 -3.22 -2.55 10.73
N LYS A 105 -3.00 -3.76 10.20
CA LYS A 105 -1.75 -4.52 10.40
C LYS A 105 -0.53 -3.79 9.85
N ALA A 106 -0.63 -3.20 8.65
CA ALA A 106 0.47 -2.46 8.05
C ALA A 106 0.85 -1.22 8.88
N LEU A 107 -0.13 -0.51 9.43
CA LEU A 107 0.09 0.59 10.37
C LEU A 107 0.78 0.13 11.65
N ASP A 108 0.35 -1.02 12.24
CA ASP A 108 0.98 -1.60 13.43
C ASP A 108 2.44 -2.02 13.19
N LEU A 109 2.76 -2.43 11.96
CA LEU A 109 4.12 -2.77 11.54
C LEU A 109 4.99 -1.54 11.22
N GLY A 110 4.45 -0.33 11.37
CA GLY A 110 5.18 0.92 11.13
C GLY A 110 5.47 1.21 9.66
N MET A 111 4.71 0.65 8.73
CA MET A 111 4.85 0.90 7.29
C MET A 111 4.24 2.24 6.90
N TYR A 112 4.67 2.78 5.75
CA TYR A 112 3.88 3.78 5.04
C TYR A 112 2.75 3.09 4.28
N VAL A 113 1.51 3.57 4.45
CA VAL A 113 0.32 2.87 3.95
C VAL A 113 -0.49 3.72 2.99
N GLY A 114 -0.52 3.33 1.71
CA GLY A 114 -1.47 3.85 0.73
C GLY A 114 -2.79 3.08 0.79
N VAL A 115 -3.83 3.72 1.30
CA VAL A 115 -5.19 3.13 1.35
C VAL A 115 -5.88 3.38 0.02
N ALA A 116 -5.89 2.36 -0.85
CA ALA A 116 -6.40 2.46 -2.21
C ALA A 116 -7.82 1.87 -2.33
N SER A 117 -8.82 2.67 -2.02
CA SER A 117 -10.22 2.23 -2.09
C SER A 117 -11.17 3.40 -2.31
N HIS A 118 -12.27 3.14 -3.06
CA HIS A 118 -13.45 4.01 -3.19
C HIS A 118 -14.62 3.53 -2.32
N ASP A 119 -14.39 2.50 -1.50
CA ASP A 119 -15.41 1.82 -0.72
C ASP A 119 -15.48 2.43 0.69
N HIS A 120 -16.60 3.05 1.03
CA HIS A 120 -16.80 3.70 2.32
C HIS A 120 -16.47 2.83 3.53
N PRO A 121 -16.89 1.55 3.62
CA PRO A 121 -16.51 0.69 4.73
C PRO A 121 -15.00 0.56 4.93
N VAL A 122 -14.22 0.44 3.85
CA VAL A 122 -12.75 0.37 3.92
C VAL A 122 -12.17 1.71 4.36
N ILE A 123 -12.63 2.82 3.76
CA ILE A 123 -12.17 4.17 4.09
C ILE A 123 -12.48 4.50 5.56
N ASN A 124 -13.71 4.27 6.02
CA ASN A 124 -14.11 4.54 7.40
C ASN A 124 -13.31 3.69 8.40
N SER A 125 -13.05 2.42 8.06
CA SER A 125 -12.21 1.55 8.89
C SER A 125 -10.75 2.04 8.95
N ALA A 126 -10.22 2.53 7.83
CA ALA A 126 -8.88 3.10 7.79
C ALA A 126 -8.79 4.38 8.63
N ILE A 127 -9.74 5.31 8.49
CA ILE A 127 -9.81 6.54 9.30
C ILE A 127 -9.85 6.18 10.79
N LYS A 128 -10.71 5.25 11.20
CA LYS A 128 -10.78 4.78 12.59
C LYS A 128 -9.44 4.19 13.06
N SER A 129 -8.80 3.38 12.23
CA SER A 129 -7.49 2.79 12.55
C SER A 129 -6.38 3.83 12.72
N LEU A 130 -6.45 4.93 11.96
CA LEU A 130 -5.51 6.05 12.08
C LEU A 130 -5.76 6.86 13.35
N ASP A 131 -7.04 7.16 13.65
CA ASP A 131 -7.47 7.87 14.86
C ASP A 131 -7.06 7.11 16.14
N GLU A 132 -7.28 5.81 16.18
CA GLU A 132 -6.88 4.94 17.30
C GLU A 132 -5.35 4.89 17.54
N ARG A 133 -4.54 5.39 16.60
CA ARG A 133 -3.07 5.45 16.66
C ARG A 133 -2.52 6.87 16.71
N ASP A 134 -3.39 7.85 16.98
CA ASP A 134 -3.03 9.27 17.09
C ASP A 134 -2.32 9.83 15.83
N PHE A 135 -2.66 9.30 14.62
CA PHE A 135 -2.16 9.89 13.40
C PHE A 135 -2.80 11.25 13.16
N GLU A 136 -1.96 12.24 12.87
CA GLU A 136 -2.44 13.55 12.47
C GLU A 136 -3.08 13.47 11.09
N PHE A 137 -4.31 13.97 10.97
CA PHE A 137 -4.93 14.19 9.67
C PHE A 137 -4.40 15.50 9.09
N PRO A 138 -4.07 15.53 7.78
CA PRO A 138 -3.65 16.77 7.14
C PRO A 138 -4.70 17.83 7.39
N GLY A 139 -4.25 19.01 7.77
CA GLY A 139 -5.13 20.16 8.01
C GLY A 139 -6.00 20.43 6.78
N GLN A 140 -7.18 21.01 7.00
CA GLN A 140 -8.14 21.29 5.94
C GLN A 140 -7.71 22.41 4.99
N ASP A 141 -6.48 22.92 5.09
CA ASP A 141 -5.98 23.95 4.16
C ASP A 141 -5.55 23.28 2.85
N PRO A 142 -6.33 23.48 1.74
CA PRO A 142 -6.00 22.89 0.45
C PRO A 142 -4.69 23.43 -0.16
N ARG A 143 -4.08 24.45 0.47
CA ARG A 143 -2.81 25.03 0.07
C ARG A 143 -1.63 24.35 0.73
N GLU A 144 -1.84 23.60 1.81
CA GLU A 144 -0.78 22.79 2.37
C GLU A 144 -0.50 21.63 1.40
N PRO A 145 0.72 21.50 0.90
CA PRO A 145 1.08 20.35 0.10
C PRO A 145 0.81 19.11 0.95
N ALA A 146 0.05 18.16 0.41
CA ALA A 146 -0.08 16.84 1.03
C ALA A 146 1.31 16.38 1.49
N PRO A 147 1.46 15.79 2.67
CA PRO A 147 2.77 15.40 3.17
C PRO A 147 3.39 14.38 2.21
N THR A 148 4.14 14.90 1.26
CA THR A 148 4.84 14.14 0.20
C THR A 148 6.07 13.42 0.75
N LYS A 149 6.16 13.22 2.06
CA LYS A 149 7.30 12.56 2.69
C LYS A 149 7.26 11.05 2.46
N ARG A 150 7.35 10.68 1.19
CA ARG A 150 7.64 9.30 0.76
C ARG A 150 9.13 8.98 0.83
N LYS A 151 9.87 9.61 1.71
CA LYS A 151 11.29 9.30 1.93
C LYS A 151 11.39 8.20 2.96
N GLY A 152 11.00 6.96 2.60
CA GLY A 152 11.35 5.75 3.33
C GLY A 152 11.25 5.88 4.84
N LYS A 153 10.26 6.57 5.35
CA LYS A 153 10.08 6.77 6.77
C LYS A 153 8.74 6.18 7.13
N GLY A 154 8.76 4.99 7.67
CA GLY A 154 7.60 4.36 8.25
C GLY A 154 6.73 5.35 9.03
N ASN A 155 5.52 4.95 9.42
CA ASN A 155 4.54 5.77 10.13
C ASN A 155 3.97 6.96 9.31
N GLY A 156 3.55 6.67 8.08
CA GLY A 156 2.80 7.62 7.27
C GLY A 156 1.65 6.92 6.55
N TYR A 157 0.74 7.69 6.04
CA TYR A 157 -0.37 7.16 5.25
C TYR A 157 -0.79 8.14 4.16
N GLU A 158 -1.52 7.62 3.17
CA GLU A 158 -2.27 8.42 2.21
C GLU A 158 -3.54 7.66 1.76
N PHE A 159 -4.58 8.40 1.35
CA PHE A 159 -5.71 7.83 0.65
C PHE A 159 -5.52 8.00 -0.86
N GLN A 160 -5.70 6.91 -1.59
CA GLN A 160 -5.48 6.87 -3.04
C GLN A 160 -6.78 6.60 -3.79
N PHE A 161 -7.08 7.43 -4.77
CA PHE A 161 -8.29 7.37 -5.58
C PHE A 161 -7.94 7.40 -7.07
N LEU A 162 -8.70 6.67 -7.86
CA LEU A 162 -8.62 6.80 -9.30
C LEU A 162 -9.13 8.18 -9.73
N LEU A 163 -8.41 8.85 -10.62
CA LEU A 163 -8.81 10.16 -11.13
C LEU A 163 -10.17 10.07 -11.82
N GLY A 164 -11.07 10.98 -11.45
CA GLY A 164 -12.43 11.02 -12.03
C GLY A 164 -13.44 10.06 -11.39
N VAL A 165 -13.02 9.19 -10.47
CA VAL A 165 -13.91 8.27 -9.75
C VAL A 165 -14.22 8.82 -8.38
N ARG A 166 -15.52 8.79 -8.00
CA ARG A 166 -16.00 9.17 -6.65
C ARG A 166 -15.40 10.49 -6.14
N GLY A 167 -15.52 11.54 -6.93
CA GLY A 167 -15.06 12.88 -6.54
C GLY A 167 -15.72 13.44 -5.26
N ASP A 168 -16.87 12.87 -4.87
CA ASP A 168 -17.59 13.14 -3.62
C ASP A 168 -16.86 12.61 -2.37
N VAL A 169 -16.10 11.55 -2.50
CA VAL A 169 -15.36 10.91 -1.39
C VAL A 169 -13.96 11.51 -1.23
N ARG A 170 -13.44 12.13 -2.27
CA ARG A 170 -12.08 12.67 -2.32
C ARG A 170 -11.92 14.07 -1.68
N ARG A 171 -13.03 14.75 -1.39
CA ARG A 171 -13.05 16.15 -0.87
C ARG A 171 -12.90 16.20 0.66
#